data_09f8eff539ae8f10836c237c62013cc3
#
_entry.id   09f8eff539ae8f10836c237c62013cc3
#
_cell.length_a   1.000
_cell.length_b   1.000
_cell.length_c   1.000
_cell.angle_alpha   90.00
_cell.angle_beta   90.00
_cell.angle_gamma   90.00
#
_symmetry.space_group_name_H-M   'P 1'
#
loop_
_entity.id
_entity.type
_entity.pdbx_description
1 polymer ?
#
loop_
_entity_poly.entity_id
_entity_poly.type
_entity_poly.pdbx_seq_one_letter_code
_entity_poly.pdbx_strand_id
1 'polypeptide(L)'
;ALKYVNPRKPKNVSLKRIGSPHDGGYIMINDCIHTSNPVYSFGVGRNVSWESHMSKEYNCEIHMYDHTVNGHNSNDPNLVFHKVGIGSSNTDKLKTIEQIIKDNGHNDVKNMVLQCDIEGAEWDIFTSSSQETLCQFSLMTIEFHWLGDMLTNDVKHPDGYDKIVNTFKTLRENFTPYHIHGNNHARSFLINEKTCAEVIEVSYVRNDLVEFTDDDVIFPTKLDNPNNANGKEILLGNFKW
;
A
#
# COMPACT_ATOMS: atom_id res chain seq x y z
N ALA A 1 -7.76 13.66 10.51
CA ALA A 1 -7.32 12.83 9.39
C ALA A 1 -6.75 11.50 9.92
N LEU A 2 -5.64 11.54 10.65
CA LEU A 2 -4.83 10.35 11.00
C LEU A 2 -5.57 9.29 11.84
N LYS A 3 -6.63 9.64 12.58
CA LYS A 3 -7.44 8.65 13.32
C LYS A 3 -8.02 7.53 12.44
N TYR A 4 -8.19 7.76 11.15
CA TYR A 4 -8.72 6.75 10.21
C TYR A 4 -7.67 5.72 9.78
N VAL A 5 -6.40 6.01 9.98
CA VAL A 5 -5.29 5.11 9.66
C VAL A 5 -4.63 4.52 10.91
N ASN A 6 -5.25 4.66 12.09
CA ASN A 6 -4.79 4.02 13.33
C ASN A 6 -4.75 2.49 13.14
N PRO A 7 -3.56 1.86 13.23
CA PRO A 7 -3.44 0.42 13.07
C PRO A 7 -4.09 -0.34 14.22
N ARG A 8 -4.67 -1.51 13.92
CA ARG A 8 -5.19 -2.44 14.92
C ARG A 8 -4.41 -3.76 14.85
N LYS A 9 -4.14 -4.35 15.99
CA LYS A 9 -3.43 -5.63 16.06
C LYS A 9 -4.32 -6.77 15.58
N PRO A 10 -3.97 -7.46 14.49
CA PRO A 10 -4.73 -8.61 14.02
C PRO A 10 -4.56 -9.80 14.97
N LYS A 11 -5.61 -10.63 15.08
CA LYS A 11 -5.71 -11.75 16.00
C LYS A 11 -5.60 -13.07 15.26
N ASN A 12 -4.83 -14.01 15.81
CA ASN A 12 -4.71 -15.39 15.32
C ASN A 12 -4.24 -15.51 13.85
N VAL A 13 -3.37 -14.61 13.41
CA VAL A 13 -2.79 -14.62 12.06
C VAL A 13 -1.28 -14.48 12.14
N SER A 14 -0.59 -14.92 11.08
CA SER A 14 0.86 -14.78 10.94
C SER A 14 1.21 -13.54 10.10
N LEU A 15 2.09 -12.69 10.63
CA LEU A 15 2.66 -11.57 9.89
C LEU A 15 4.01 -11.95 9.31
N LYS A 16 4.25 -11.57 8.08
CA LYS A 16 5.49 -11.86 7.37
C LYS A 16 5.93 -10.64 6.57
N ARG A 17 7.24 -10.39 6.51
CA ARG A 17 7.82 -9.45 5.56
C ARG A 17 7.95 -10.10 4.20
N ILE A 18 7.41 -9.47 3.17
CA ILE A 18 7.49 -9.89 1.76
C ILE A 18 8.23 -8.81 0.99
N GLY A 19 9.11 -9.23 0.09
CA GLY A 19 9.94 -8.32 -0.71
C GLY A 19 11.36 -8.16 -0.16
N SER A 20 11.90 -6.98 -0.35
CA SER A 20 13.24 -6.58 0.09
C SER A 20 13.36 -6.56 1.62
N PRO A 21 14.57 -6.77 2.18
CA PRO A 21 14.81 -6.48 3.60
C PRO A 21 14.71 -4.98 3.92
N HIS A 22 14.82 -4.11 2.93
CA HIS A 22 14.73 -2.65 3.05
C HIS A 22 13.58 -2.12 2.19
N ASP A 23 13.81 -1.06 1.42
CA ASP A 23 12.84 -0.47 0.50
C ASP A 23 12.24 -1.50 -0.47
N GLY A 24 10.93 -1.44 -0.70
CA GLY A 24 10.19 -2.45 -1.47
C GLY A 24 9.92 -3.76 -0.72
N GLY A 25 9.90 -3.72 0.61
CA GLY A 25 9.47 -4.83 1.45
C GLY A 25 8.39 -4.43 2.44
N TYR A 26 7.30 -5.19 2.50
CA TYR A 26 6.10 -4.83 3.28
C TYR A 26 5.66 -5.96 4.21
N ILE A 27 5.05 -5.59 5.35
CA ILE A 27 4.52 -6.56 6.31
C ILE A 27 3.10 -6.94 5.91
N MET A 28 2.89 -8.23 5.65
CA MET A 28 1.62 -8.76 5.16
C MET A 28 1.09 -9.87 6.07
N ILE A 29 -0.24 -10.05 6.08
CA ILE A 29 -0.90 -11.19 6.74
C ILE A 29 -0.84 -12.37 5.79
N ASN A 30 0.03 -13.33 6.11
CA ASN A 30 0.27 -14.53 5.31
C ASN A 30 -1.01 -15.33 5.07
N ASP A 31 -1.85 -15.45 6.08
CA ASP A 31 -3.10 -16.24 6.05
C ASP A 31 -4.18 -15.67 5.13
N CYS A 32 -4.05 -14.41 4.68
CA CYS A 32 -4.99 -13.74 3.77
C CYS A 32 -4.49 -13.67 2.32
N ILE A 33 -3.35 -14.28 2.00
CA ILE A 33 -2.83 -14.36 0.64
C ILE A 33 -3.30 -15.69 0.02
N HIS A 34 -4.15 -15.60 -0.98
CA HIS A 34 -4.67 -16.77 -1.66
C HIS A 34 -3.77 -17.17 -2.83
N THR A 35 -3.24 -18.37 -2.79
CA THR A 35 -2.42 -18.93 -3.88
C THR A 35 -3.21 -18.96 -5.18
N SER A 36 -2.54 -18.67 -6.28
CA SER A 36 -3.10 -18.62 -7.64
C SER A 36 -4.10 -17.49 -7.91
N ASN A 37 -4.40 -16.62 -6.93
CA ASN A 37 -5.14 -15.39 -7.23
C ASN A 37 -4.19 -14.36 -7.85
N PRO A 38 -4.69 -13.54 -8.81
CA PRO A 38 -3.87 -12.49 -9.39
C PRO A 38 -3.52 -11.43 -8.34
N VAL A 39 -2.33 -10.88 -8.49
CA VAL A 39 -1.78 -9.82 -7.66
C VAL A 39 -1.51 -8.61 -8.53
N TYR A 40 -1.75 -7.44 -7.98
CA TYR A 40 -1.52 -6.17 -8.65
C TYR A 40 -0.40 -5.40 -7.95
N SER A 41 0.54 -4.87 -8.74
CA SER A 41 1.61 -4.00 -8.27
C SER A 41 1.62 -2.72 -9.09
N PHE A 42 1.41 -1.59 -8.42
CA PHE A 42 1.33 -0.26 -9.01
C PHE A 42 2.54 0.58 -8.59
N GLY A 43 3.30 1.10 -9.57
CA GLY A 43 4.53 1.83 -9.31
C GLY A 43 5.71 0.92 -9.03
N VAL A 44 6.05 0.08 -9.98
CA VAL A 44 7.04 -0.99 -9.79
C VAL A 44 8.48 -0.46 -9.79
N GLY A 45 8.75 0.64 -10.50
CA GLY A 45 10.11 1.13 -10.68
C GLY A 45 11.02 0.07 -11.35
N ARG A 46 12.19 -0.13 -10.73
CA ARG A 46 13.19 -1.12 -11.22
C ARG A 46 13.40 -2.28 -10.27
N ASN A 47 12.87 -2.19 -9.04
CA ASN A 47 13.02 -3.21 -8.01
C ASN A 47 11.77 -4.09 -7.98
N VAL A 48 11.88 -5.31 -8.47
CA VAL A 48 10.79 -6.31 -8.50
C VAL A 48 10.98 -7.39 -7.43
N SER A 49 11.58 -7.05 -6.29
CA SER A 49 11.84 -8.02 -5.22
C SER A 49 10.55 -8.48 -4.53
N TRP A 50 9.59 -7.59 -4.34
CA TRP A 50 8.30 -7.92 -3.76
C TRP A 50 7.49 -8.82 -4.70
N GLU A 51 7.39 -8.46 -5.97
CA GLU A 51 6.68 -9.20 -7.00
C GLU A 51 7.28 -10.61 -7.18
N SER A 52 8.61 -10.70 -7.25
CA SER A 52 9.32 -11.97 -7.37
C SER A 52 9.12 -12.85 -6.14
N HIS A 53 9.04 -12.27 -4.94
CA HIS A 53 8.76 -12.99 -3.71
C HIS A 53 7.33 -13.52 -3.71
N MET A 54 6.34 -12.67 -4.04
CA MET A 54 4.93 -13.05 -4.15
C MET A 54 4.73 -14.18 -5.17
N SER A 55 5.29 -14.04 -6.38
CA SER A 55 5.18 -15.05 -7.41
C SER A 55 5.72 -16.41 -6.96
N LYS A 56 6.93 -16.44 -6.39
CA LYS A 56 7.61 -17.68 -5.98
C LYS A 56 6.95 -18.38 -4.81
N GLU A 57 6.47 -17.62 -3.83
CA GLU A 57 5.94 -18.20 -2.59
C GLU A 57 4.47 -18.61 -2.73
N TYR A 58 3.67 -17.80 -3.43
CA TYR A 58 2.23 -18.01 -3.53
C TYR A 58 1.78 -18.55 -4.88
N ASN A 59 2.71 -18.74 -5.83
CA ASN A 59 2.42 -19.22 -7.18
C ASN A 59 1.28 -18.42 -7.86
N CYS A 60 1.38 -17.11 -7.80
CA CYS A 60 0.40 -16.18 -8.36
C CYS A 60 0.99 -15.38 -9.53
N GLU A 61 0.13 -14.97 -10.46
CA GLU A 61 0.48 -14.04 -11.51
C GLU A 61 0.45 -12.61 -10.97
N ILE A 62 1.49 -11.82 -11.28
CA ILE A 62 1.65 -10.45 -10.81
C ILE A 62 1.49 -9.50 -12.00
N HIS A 63 0.41 -8.72 -12.01
CA HIS A 63 0.18 -7.66 -12.98
C HIS A 63 0.81 -6.36 -12.50
N MET A 64 1.92 -5.99 -13.12
CA MET A 64 2.75 -4.84 -12.76
C MET A 64 2.46 -3.66 -13.68
N TYR A 65 2.17 -2.50 -13.11
CA TYR A 65 1.81 -1.28 -13.84
C TYR A 65 2.75 -0.15 -13.50
N ASP A 66 3.44 0.37 -14.52
CA ASP A 66 4.31 1.54 -14.41
C ASP A 66 4.50 2.19 -15.78
N HIS A 67 4.24 3.49 -15.89
CA HIS A 67 4.43 4.22 -17.13
C HIS A 67 5.81 4.92 -17.22
N THR A 68 6.58 4.94 -16.13
CA THR A 68 7.86 5.66 -16.03
C THR A 68 9.04 4.82 -16.49
N VAL A 69 8.94 3.47 -16.37
CA VAL A 69 9.98 2.51 -16.78
C VAL A 69 9.56 1.71 -18.01
N ASN A 70 10.50 1.00 -18.64
CA ASN A 70 10.24 0.23 -19.88
C ASN A 70 10.09 -1.29 -19.61
N GLY A 71 10.04 -1.71 -18.36
CA GLY A 71 9.98 -3.11 -17.95
C GLY A 71 10.92 -3.41 -16.81
N HIS A 72 11.09 -4.69 -16.53
CA HIS A 72 11.93 -5.22 -15.42
C HIS A 72 12.93 -6.24 -15.94
N ASN A 73 13.93 -6.61 -15.11
CA ASN A 73 15.01 -7.53 -15.47
C ASN A 73 14.78 -8.98 -14.99
N SER A 74 13.59 -9.31 -14.47
CA SER A 74 13.28 -10.68 -14.03
C SER A 74 12.89 -11.55 -15.23
N ASN A 75 13.29 -12.84 -15.19
CA ASN A 75 12.86 -13.87 -16.15
C ASN A 75 11.68 -14.71 -15.61
N ASP A 76 11.03 -14.29 -14.53
CA ASP A 76 9.89 -14.97 -13.96
C ASP A 76 8.68 -14.80 -14.89
N PRO A 77 8.12 -15.89 -15.46
CA PRO A 77 7.01 -15.81 -16.41
C PRO A 77 5.69 -15.31 -15.78
N ASN A 78 5.59 -15.35 -14.47
CA ASN A 78 4.41 -14.86 -13.74
C ASN A 78 4.40 -13.33 -13.57
N LEU A 79 5.49 -12.64 -13.92
CA LEU A 79 5.58 -11.18 -13.81
C LEU A 79 5.15 -10.55 -15.14
N VAL A 80 3.94 -10.05 -15.21
CA VAL A 80 3.33 -9.45 -16.41
C VAL A 80 3.41 -7.93 -16.31
N PHE A 81 4.28 -7.31 -17.11
CA PHE A 81 4.48 -5.86 -17.08
C PHE A 81 3.59 -5.13 -18.10
N HIS A 82 2.93 -4.08 -17.61
CA HIS A 82 2.10 -3.17 -18.40
C HIS A 82 2.67 -1.76 -18.33
N LYS A 83 3.10 -1.20 -19.47
CA LYS A 83 3.59 0.18 -19.53
C LYS A 83 2.43 1.19 -19.51
N VAL A 84 1.69 1.21 -18.44
CA VAL A 84 0.53 2.07 -18.18
C VAL A 84 0.60 2.53 -16.73
N GLY A 85 0.28 3.79 -16.48
CA GLY A 85 0.18 4.33 -15.12
C GLY A 85 -1.23 4.19 -14.54
N ILE A 86 -1.33 4.42 -13.24
CA ILE A 86 -2.61 4.39 -12.52
C ILE A 86 -3.09 5.83 -12.31
N GLY A 87 -4.38 6.05 -12.48
CA GLY A 87 -4.99 7.36 -12.29
C GLY A 87 -6.45 7.29 -11.84
N SER A 88 -6.99 8.41 -11.44
CA SER A 88 -8.41 8.57 -11.05
C SER A 88 -9.37 8.59 -12.25
N SER A 89 -8.84 8.61 -13.47
CA SER A 89 -9.61 8.57 -14.72
C SER A 89 -8.80 7.89 -15.83
N ASN A 90 -9.52 7.33 -16.81
CA ASN A 90 -8.89 6.70 -17.97
C ASN A 90 -8.42 7.75 -18.96
N THR A 91 -7.16 7.64 -19.40
CA THR A 91 -6.54 8.46 -20.44
C THR A 91 -5.69 7.57 -21.37
N ASP A 92 -4.97 8.13 -22.32
CA ASP A 92 -4.04 7.35 -23.18
C ASP A 92 -2.88 6.72 -22.39
N LYS A 93 -2.53 7.28 -21.22
CA LYS A 93 -1.38 6.86 -20.41
C LYS A 93 -1.75 6.29 -19.04
N LEU A 94 -2.96 6.58 -18.56
CA LEU A 94 -3.42 6.20 -17.22
C LEU A 94 -4.70 5.40 -17.31
N LYS A 95 -4.86 4.43 -16.42
CA LYS A 95 -6.09 3.65 -16.23
C LYS A 95 -6.53 3.66 -14.78
N THR A 96 -7.83 3.60 -14.55
CA THR A 96 -8.38 3.38 -13.21
C THR A 96 -8.20 1.93 -12.79
N ILE A 97 -8.26 1.66 -11.48
CA ILE A 97 -8.19 0.29 -10.94
C ILE A 97 -9.29 -0.59 -11.56
N GLU A 98 -10.51 -0.07 -11.68
CA GLU A 98 -11.64 -0.78 -12.31
C GLU A 98 -11.34 -1.17 -13.76
N GLN A 99 -10.79 -0.23 -14.55
CA GLN A 99 -10.47 -0.51 -15.94
C GLN A 99 -9.37 -1.55 -16.07
N ILE A 100 -8.36 -1.50 -15.20
CA ILE A 100 -7.27 -2.48 -15.16
C ILE A 100 -7.78 -3.89 -14.84
N ILE A 101 -8.61 -4.02 -13.82
CA ILE A 101 -9.22 -5.30 -13.44
C ILE A 101 -10.05 -5.86 -14.60
N LYS A 102 -10.83 -5.00 -15.26
CA LYS A 102 -11.64 -5.37 -16.43
C LYS A 102 -10.79 -5.82 -17.61
N ASP A 103 -9.74 -5.10 -17.94
CA ASP A 103 -8.86 -5.40 -19.06
C ASP A 103 -8.13 -6.74 -18.89
N ASN A 104 -7.87 -7.15 -17.65
CA ASN A 104 -7.28 -8.44 -17.32
C ASN A 104 -8.35 -9.57 -17.18
N GLY A 105 -9.64 -9.26 -17.31
CA GLY A 105 -10.72 -10.25 -17.17
C GLY A 105 -10.99 -10.69 -15.73
N HIS A 106 -10.59 -9.90 -14.73
CA HIS A 106 -10.67 -10.26 -13.31
C HIS A 106 -11.89 -9.65 -12.58
N ASN A 107 -12.95 -9.24 -13.31
CA ASN A 107 -14.13 -8.59 -12.72
C ASN A 107 -14.79 -9.40 -11.58
N ASP A 108 -14.76 -10.71 -11.68
CA ASP A 108 -15.40 -11.61 -10.73
C ASP A 108 -14.42 -12.24 -9.73
N VAL A 109 -13.13 -11.89 -9.83
CA VAL A 109 -12.10 -12.43 -8.93
C VAL A 109 -12.16 -11.69 -7.58
N LYS A 110 -12.12 -12.45 -6.50
CA LYS A 110 -12.09 -11.94 -5.12
C LYS A 110 -10.78 -12.34 -4.43
N ASN A 111 -10.48 -11.63 -3.35
CA ASN A 111 -9.28 -11.86 -2.54
C ASN A 111 -7.96 -11.72 -3.32
N MET A 112 -7.92 -10.77 -4.23
CA MET A 112 -6.68 -10.31 -4.87
C MET A 112 -5.81 -9.56 -3.85
N VAL A 113 -4.55 -9.34 -4.18
CA VAL A 113 -3.62 -8.54 -3.36
C VAL A 113 -3.17 -7.34 -4.18
N LEU A 114 -3.04 -6.19 -3.52
CA LEU A 114 -2.56 -4.94 -4.12
C LEU A 114 -1.33 -4.41 -3.36
N GLN A 115 -0.27 -4.11 -4.09
CA GLN A 115 0.78 -3.19 -3.67
C GLN A 115 0.65 -1.90 -4.50
N CYS A 116 0.82 -0.75 -3.85
CA CYS A 116 0.68 0.55 -4.51
C CYS A 116 1.70 1.54 -3.95
N ASP A 117 2.57 2.02 -4.84
CA ASP A 117 3.60 3.02 -4.58
C ASP A 117 3.76 3.86 -5.87
N ILE A 118 2.99 4.93 -6.01
CA ILE A 118 2.85 5.71 -7.25
C ILE A 118 3.13 7.21 -7.08
N GLU A 119 3.96 7.51 -6.08
CA GLU A 119 4.60 8.82 -5.91
C GLU A 119 3.60 10.00 -5.76
N GLY A 120 2.51 9.78 -5.01
CA GLY A 120 1.54 10.81 -4.61
C GLY A 120 0.18 10.75 -5.30
N ALA A 121 -0.02 9.88 -6.30
CA ALA A 121 -1.33 9.69 -6.94
C ALA A 121 -2.28 8.79 -6.11
N GLU A 122 -1.81 8.16 -5.04
CA GLU A 122 -2.57 7.28 -4.13
C GLU A 122 -3.83 7.98 -3.62
N TRP A 123 -3.71 9.25 -3.26
CA TRP A 123 -4.82 10.04 -2.71
C TRP A 123 -6.00 10.15 -3.65
N ASP A 124 -5.74 10.35 -4.93
CA ASP A 124 -6.78 10.51 -5.94
C ASP A 124 -7.37 9.16 -6.38
N ILE A 125 -6.54 8.12 -6.55
CA ILE A 125 -7.02 6.83 -7.04
C ILE A 125 -7.92 6.11 -6.03
N PHE A 126 -7.55 6.11 -4.74
CA PHE A 126 -8.37 5.44 -3.73
C PHE A 126 -9.66 6.20 -3.41
N THR A 127 -9.66 7.53 -3.50
CA THR A 127 -10.89 8.33 -3.35
C THR A 127 -11.85 8.13 -4.52
N SER A 128 -11.35 7.92 -5.74
CA SER A 128 -12.17 7.74 -6.94
C SER A 128 -12.61 6.30 -7.19
N SER A 129 -12.00 5.32 -6.54
CA SER A 129 -12.34 3.90 -6.71
C SER A 129 -13.63 3.54 -5.99
N SER A 130 -14.47 2.71 -6.62
CA SER A 130 -15.69 2.20 -6.00
C SER A 130 -15.38 1.20 -4.88
N GLN A 131 -16.25 1.13 -3.87
CA GLN A 131 -16.13 0.13 -2.80
C GLN A 131 -16.23 -1.30 -3.36
N GLU A 132 -17.01 -1.51 -4.43
CA GLU A 132 -17.12 -2.80 -5.12
C GLU A 132 -15.76 -3.24 -5.67
N THR A 133 -15.05 -2.34 -6.34
CA THR A 133 -13.70 -2.59 -6.87
C THR A 133 -12.70 -2.85 -5.75
N LEU A 134 -12.66 -1.99 -4.73
CA LEU A 134 -11.73 -2.14 -3.61
C LEU A 134 -11.96 -3.46 -2.86
N CYS A 135 -13.21 -3.87 -2.63
CA CYS A 135 -13.56 -5.12 -1.95
C CYS A 135 -13.20 -6.40 -2.73
N GLN A 136 -12.69 -6.30 -3.97
CA GLN A 136 -12.09 -7.44 -4.65
C GLN A 136 -10.73 -7.82 -4.06
N PHE A 137 -10.05 -6.89 -3.36
CA PHE A 137 -8.80 -7.17 -2.67
C PHE A 137 -9.03 -7.72 -1.26
N SER A 138 -8.19 -8.67 -0.84
CA SER A 138 -8.10 -9.14 0.55
C SER A 138 -7.14 -8.28 1.36
N LEU A 139 -6.01 -7.94 0.75
CA LEU A 139 -4.92 -7.17 1.31
C LEU A 139 -4.50 -6.04 0.37
N MET A 140 -4.17 -4.91 0.96
CA MET A 140 -3.52 -3.82 0.25
C MET A 140 -2.35 -3.32 1.07
N THR A 141 -1.20 -3.10 0.44
CA THR A 141 -0.09 -2.33 1.01
C THR A 141 0.13 -1.10 0.17
N ILE A 142 0.09 0.07 0.81
CA ILE A 142 0.06 1.36 0.13
C ILE A 142 1.11 2.27 0.74
N GLU A 143 1.95 2.84 -0.10
CA GLU A 143 2.86 3.89 0.28
C GLU A 143 2.22 5.25 -0.01
N PHE A 144 1.92 6.02 1.05
CA PHE A 144 1.32 7.34 0.95
C PHE A 144 2.38 8.43 1.02
N HIS A 145 2.48 9.23 -0.03
CA HIS A 145 3.45 10.31 -0.17
C HIS A 145 2.90 11.67 0.25
N TRP A 146 3.80 12.58 0.62
CA TRP A 146 3.52 14.00 0.91
C TRP A 146 2.58 14.23 2.09
N LEU A 147 2.53 13.30 3.07
CA LEU A 147 1.57 13.35 4.17
C LEU A 147 1.66 14.64 4.99
N GLY A 148 2.85 15.09 5.35
CA GLY A 148 3.05 16.32 6.14
C GLY A 148 2.70 17.58 5.38
N ASP A 149 3.14 17.67 4.12
CA ASP A 149 2.86 18.80 3.24
C ASP A 149 1.35 18.91 3.00
N MET A 150 0.68 17.78 2.76
CA MET A 150 -0.77 17.71 2.55
C MET A 150 -1.57 18.00 3.83
N LEU A 151 -1.13 17.55 5.00
CA LEU A 151 -1.80 17.85 6.29
C LEU A 151 -1.83 19.34 6.61
N THR A 152 -0.86 20.09 6.09
CA THR A 152 -0.76 21.55 6.29
C THR A 152 -1.36 22.36 5.16
N ASN A 153 -1.92 21.71 4.12
CA ASN A 153 -2.40 22.35 2.90
C ASN A 153 -1.36 23.32 2.31
N ASP A 154 -0.17 22.79 2.07
CA ASP A 154 0.90 23.61 1.52
C ASP A 154 0.57 24.14 0.10
N VAL A 155 1.41 25.02 -0.44
CA VAL A 155 1.18 25.65 -1.74
C VAL A 155 1.04 24.66 -2.90
N LYS A 156 1.69 23.49 -2.79
CA LYS A 156 1.63 22.43 -3.80
C LYS A 156 0.39 21.54 -3.65
N HIS A 157 -0.15 21.47 -2.43
CA HIS A 157 -1.26 20.59 -2.07
C HIS A 157 -2.38 21.39 -1.35
N PRO A 158 -3.03 22.37 -2.01
CA PRO A 158 -3.98 23.26 -1.35
C PRO A 158 -5.21 22.55 -0.76
N ASP A 159 -5.59 21.39 -1.31
CA ASP A 159 -6.70 20.54 -0.84
C ASP A 159 -6.21 19.26 -0.14
N GLY A 160 -4.94 19.23 0.29
CA GLY A 160 -4.26 18.05 0.80
C GLY A 160 -4.95 17.43 2.00
N TYR A 161 -5.35 18.24 2.97
CA TYR A 161 -6.03 17.74 4.18
C TYR A 161 -7.34 17.00 3.85
N ASP A 162 -8.16 17.56 2.96
CA ASP A 162 -9.42 16.94 2.56
C ASP A 162 -9.20 15.66 1.76
N LYS A 163 -8.18 15.63 0.89
CA LYS A 163 -7.77 14.41 0.17
C LYS A 163 -7.37 13.31 1.14
N ILE A 164 -6.52 13.59 2.13
CA ILE A 164 -6.13 12.62 3.17
C ILE A 164 -7.36 12.09 3.91
N VAL A 165 -8.24 12.99 4.37
CA VAL A 165 -9.45 12.61 5.11
C VAL A 165 -10.34 11.71 4.26
N ASN A 166 -10.59 12.07 3.01
CA ASN A 166 -11.46 11.32 2.11
C ASN A 166 -10.86 9.95 1.78
N THR A 167 -9.58 9.89 1.42
CA THR A 167 -8.89 8.62 1.12
C THR A 167 -8.92 7.66 2.29
N PHE A 168 -8.52 8.11 3.48
CA PHE A 168 -8.51 7.23 4.65
C PHE A 168 -9.91 6.82 5.10
N LYS A 169 -10.93 7.67 4.94
CA LYS A 169 -12.33 7.29 5.18
C LYS A 169 -12.79 6.23 4.19
N THR A 170 -12.54 6.43 2.89
CA THR A 170 -12.91 5.48 1.83
C THR A 170 -12.32 4.10 2.09
N LEU A 171 -11.02 4.04 2.41
CA LEU A 171 -10.37 2.77 2.77
C LEU A 171 -10.96 2.18 4.04
N ARG A 172 -11.23 3.01 5.07
CA ARG A 172 -11.72 2.56 6.38
C ARG A 172 -13.13 1.98 6.38
N GLU A 173 -13.90 2.21 5.32
CA GLU A 173 -15.25 1.62 5.18
C GLU A 173 -15.19 0.09 5.20
N ASN A 174 -14.27 -0.51 4.46
CA ASN A 174 -14.18 -1.96 4.32
C ASN A 174 -12.83 -2.56 4.70
N PHE A 175 -11.84 -1.73 5.06
CA PHE A 175 -10.50 -2.18 5.42
C PHE A 175 -10.05 -1.65 6.77
N THR A 176 -9.28 -2.46 7.49
CA THR A 176 -8.62 -2.05 8.72
C THR A 176 -7.11 -2.03 8.49
N PRO A 177 -6.43 -0.90 8.76
CA PRO A 177 -4.98 -0.86 8.79
C PRO A 177 -4.49 -1.71 9.96
N TYR A 178 -3.50 -2.56 9.72
CA TYR A 178 -2.93 -3.41 10.76
C TYR A 178 -1.44 -3.20 10.96
N HIS A 179 -0.79 -2.55 10.02
CA HIS A 179 0.63 -2.23 10.08
C HIS A 179 0.87 -0.84 9.49
N ILE A 180 1.84 -0.13 10.06
CA ILE A 180 2.33 1.14 9.55
C ILE A 180 3.84 1.24 9.74
N HIS A 181 4.53 1.77 8.74
CA HIS A 181 5.95 2.02 8.77
C HIS A 181 6.25 3.40 8.19
N GLY A 182 7.24 4.10 8.73
CA GLY A 182 7.68 5.40 8.21
C GLY A 182 8.86 5.23 7.28
N ASN A 183 8.71 5.59 6.00
CA ASN A 183 9.80 5.51 5.04
C ASN A 183 10.86 6.58 5.33
N ASN A 184 12.05 6.13 5.75
CA ASN A 184 13.16 7.01 6.16
C ASN A 184 14.02 7.55 5.00
N HIS A 185 13.61 7.36 3.75
CA HIS A 185 14.09 8.17 2.62
C HIS A 185 13.52 9.58 2.68
N ALA A 186 12.37 9.76 3.32
CA ALA A 186 11.74 11.05 3.54
C ALA A 186 11.98 11.58 4.98
N ARG A 187 11.60 12.82 5.22
CA ARG A 187 11.70 13.45 6.56
C ARG A 187 10.63 12.90 7.50
N SER A 188 10.91 12.98 8.79
CA SER A 188 9.90 12.86 9.84
C SER A 188 9.55 14.25 10.41
N PHE A 189 8.37 14.35 11.01
CA PHE A 189 7.88 15.56 11.65
C PHE A 189 7.03 15.22 12.89
N LEU A 190 6.69 16.24 13.68
CA LEU A 190 5.89 16.05 14.89
C LEU A 190 4.50 16.67 14.73
N ILE A 191 3.47 15.94 15.18
CA ILE A 191 2.12 16.45 15.38
C ILE A 191 1.73 16.13 16.83
N ASN A 192 1.46 17.16 17.64
CA ASN A 192 1.09 16.99 19.05
C ASN A 192 2.07 16.05 19.78
N GLU A 193 3.37 16.28 19.63
CA GLU A 193 4.48 15.53 20.24
C GLU A 193 4.62 14.07 19.76
N LYS A 194 3.82 13.63 18.79
CA LYS A 194 3.93 12.30 18.18
C LYS A 194 4.68 12.37 16.85
N THR A 195 5.57 11.43 16.64
CA THR A 195 6.31 11.31 15.38
C THR A 195 5.40 10.83 14.27
N CYS A 196 5.52 11.47 13.10
CA CYS A 196 4.95 11.06 11.85
C CYS A 196 6.01 11.11 10.75
N ALA A 197 5.81 10.40 9.65
CA ALA A 197 6.71 10.44 8.49
C ALA A 197 6.01 11.10 7.30
N GLU A 198 6.79 11.77 6.45
CA GLU A 198 6.31 12.38 5.20
C GLU A 198 5.80 11.34 4.21
N VAL A 199 6.41 10.15 4.24
CA VAL A 199 5.98 8.99 3.50
C VAL A 199 5.72 7.85 4.48
N ILE A 200 4.53 7.26 4.39
CA ILE A 200 4.11 6.15 5.25
C ILE A 200 3.67 4.95 4.42
N GLU A 201 4.15 3.78 4.78
CA GLU A 201 3.70 2.50 4.26
C GLU A 201 2.59 1.97 5.17
N VAL A 202 1.41 1.71 4.63
CA VAL A 202 0.27 1.22 5.42
C VAL A 202 -0.24 -0.07 4.82
N SER A 203 -0.30 -1.12 5.64
CA SER A 203 -0.89 -2.40 5.25
C SER A 203 -2.30 -2.52 5.78
N TYR A 204 -3.23 -2.85 4.87
CA TYR A 204 -4.65 -2.99 5.12
C TYR A 204 -5.13 -4.42 4.87
N VAL A 205 -6.11 -4.85 5.65
CA VAL A 205 -6.85 -6.09 5.40
C VAL A 205 -8.35 -5.81 5.37
N ARG A 206 -9.08 -6.51 4.49
CA ARG A 206 -10.53 -6.38 4.42
C ARG A 206 -11.17 -6.87 5.73
N ASN A 207 -12.15 -6.12 6.22
CA ASN A 207 -12.72 -6.25 7.58
C ASN A 207 -13.36 -7.61 7.89
N ASP A 208 -13.82 -8.33 6.86
CA ASP A 208 -14.46 -9.65 6.99
C ASP A 208 -13.49 -10.82 7.17
N LEU A 209 -12.17 -10.58 6.98
CA LEU A 209 -11.18 -11.64 6.94
C LEU A 209 -10.45 -11.88 8.27
N VAL A 210 -10.37 -10.88 9.13
CA VAL A 210 -9.55 -10.92 10.34
C VAL A 210 -10.24 -10.25 11.52
N GLU A 211 -10.16 -10.87 12.69
CA GLU A 211 -10.50 -10.24 13.95
C GLU A 211 -9.32 -9.42 14.51
N PHE A 212 -9.61 -8.41 15.32
CA PHE A 212 -8.59 -7.53 15.90
C PHE A 212 -8.69 -7.50 17.42
N THR A 213 -7.55 -7.26 18.08
CA THR A 213 -7.49 -6.91 19.50
C THR A 213 -7.35 -5.40 19.67
N ASP A 214 -7.60 -4.93 20.90
CA ASP A 214 -7.39 -3.52 21.27
C ASP A 214 -5.99 -3.28 21.85
N ASP A 215 -5.12 -4.29 21.81
CA ASP A 215 -3.72 -4.17 22.28
C ASP A 215 -2.97 -3.12 21.45
N ASP A 216 -2.08 -2.40 22.14
CA ASP A 216 -1.16 -1.49 21.48
C ASP A 216 -0.08 -2.25 20.70
N VAL A 217 0.24 -1.72 19.55
CA VAL A 217 1.41 -2.13 18.75
C VAL A 217 2.36 -0.94 18.66
N ILE A 218 3.63 -1.19 18.85
CA ILE A 218 4.67 -0.17 18.71
C ILE A 218 5.34 -0.34 17.35
N PHE A 219 5.43 0.77 16.60
CA PHE A 219 6.04 0.82 15.29
C PHE A 219 7.33 1.66 15.32
N PRO A 220 8.38 1.18 14.64
CA PRO A 220 8.42 -0.05 13.85
C PRO A 220 8.37 -1.30 14.73
N THR A 221 7.90 -2.41 14.15
CA THR A 221 7.91 -3.74 14.77
C THR A 221 9.26 -4.42 14.53
N LYS A 222 9.48 -5.59 15.13
CA LYS A 222 10.70 -6.40 14.86
C LYS A 222 10.77 -7.00 13.46
N LEU A 223 9.70 -6.91 12.67
CA LEU A 223 9.66 -7.36 11.26
C LEU A 223 10.06 -6.24 10.30
N ASP A 224 10.14 -4.99 10.79
CA ASP A 224 10.53 -3.85 10.00
C ASP A 224 12.06 -3.70 9.95
N ASN A 225 12.50 -3.03 8.92
CA ASN A 225 13.85 -2.52 8.76
C ASN A 225 13.74 -1.16 8.05
N PRO A 226 14.70 -0.24 8.29
CA PRO A 226 14.69 1.05 7.63
C PRO A 226 14.75 0.89 6.10
N ASN A 227 13.92 1.62 5.37
CA ASN A 227 13.93 1.63 3.89
C ASN A 227 15.32 2.02 3.39
N ASN A 228 15.87 3.12 3.90
CA ASN A 228 17.26 3.50 3.70
C ASN A 228 18.12 2.84 4.80
N ALA A 229 18.84 1.76 4.45
CA ALA A 229 19.71 1.02 5.36
C ALA A 229 20.80 1.87 6.03
N ASN A 230 21.19 3.00 5.43
CA ASN A 230 22.18 3.92 5.96
C ASN A 230 21.57 5.04 6.81
N GLY A 231 20.24 5.15 6.85
CA GLY A 231 19.49 6.12 7.62
C GLY A 231 19.05 5.59 8.99
N LYS A 232 18.64 6.50 9.87
CA LYS A 232 18.00 6.12 11.12
C LYS A 232 16.55 5.76 10.88
N GLU A 233 16.08 4.73 11.56
CA GLU A 233 14.69 4.32 11.58
C GLU A 233 13.77 5.42 12.17
N ILE A 234 12.56 5.56 11.61
CA ILE A 234 11.54 6.48 12.12
C ILE A 234 10.69 5.77 13.18
N LEU A 235 10.80 6.22 14.41
CA LEU A 235 10.07 5.64 15.54
C LEU A 235 8.67 6.26 15.64
N LEU A 236 7.65 5.61 15.10
CA LEU A 236 6.26 6.10 15.09
C LEU A 236 5.53 5.87 16.43
N GLY A 237 6.06 5.00 17.31
CA GLY A 237 5.39 4.64 18.55
C GLY A 237 4.12 3.82 18.32
N ASN A 238 3.07 4.03 19.14
CA ASN A 238 1.80 3.31 19.01
C ASN A 238 0.88 3.83 17.89
N PHE A 239 1.25 4.91 17.22
CA PHE A 239 0.53 5.56 16.13
C PHE A 239 -1.00 5.66 16.33
N LYS A 240 -1.43 6.05 17.52
CA LYS A 240 -2.85 6.30 17.86
C LYS A 240 -3.13 7.81 17.94
N TRP A 241 -4.11 8.28 17.18
CA TRP A 241 -4.49 9.70 17.03
C TRP A 241 -5.90 9.98 17.52
#